data_5bd9b332cc9e952a2a7135aff04aa214
#
_entry.id   5bd9b332cc9e952a2a7135aff04aa214
#
_cell.length_a   1.000
_cell.length_b   1.000
_cell.length_c   1.000
_cell.angle_alpha   90.00
_cell.angle_beta   90.00
_cell.angle_gamma   90.00
#
_symmetry.space_group_name_H-M   'P 1'
#
loop_
_entity.id
_entity.type
_entity.pdbx_description
1 polymer ?
#
loop_
_entity_poly.entity_id
_entity_poly.type
_entity_poly.pdbx_seq_one_letter_code
_entity_poly.pdbx_strand_id
1 'polypeptide(L)' 'IIVTSHESIQELNTLLSEYGSYIVGRMGIPYREKNVSIISIAIDAPNDVISSLSGKIGMLPGLSTKTVYSKLPF' A
#
# COMPACT_ATOMS: atom_id res chain seq x y z
N ILE A 1 -4.80 -0.81 -0.63
CA ILE A 1 -4.67 0.50 -1.30
C ILE A 1 -5.64 0.54 -2.47
N ILE A 2 -6.47 1.54 -2.49
CA ILE A 2 -7.38 1.80 -3.62
C ILE A 2 -6.81 2.96 -4.42
N VAL A 3 -6.58 2.74 -5.70
CA VAL A 3 -6.05 3.75 -6.61
C VAL A 3 -7.18 4.24 -7.49
N THR A 4 -7.65 5.48 -7.26
CA THR A 4 -8.74 6.09 -8.03
C THR A 4 -8.22 7.02 -9.11
N SER A 5 -6.95 7.40 -9.05
CA SER A 5 -6.30 8.27 -10.03
C SER A 5 -4.87 7.82 -10.19
N HIS A 6 -4.34 7.93 -11.41
CA HIS A 6 -2.97 7.52 -11.71
C HIS A 6 -1.92 8.60 -11.40
N GLU A 7 -2.33 9.76 -10.89
CA GLU A 7 -1.39 10.88 -10.70
C GLU A 7 -0.29 10.59 -9.68
N SER A 8 -0.53 9.70 -8.72
CA SER A 8 0.43 9.37 -7.66
C SER A 8 1.06 7.99 -7.81
N ILE A 9 0.89 7.33 -8.96
CA ILE A 9 1.41 5.97 -9.15
C ILE A 9 2.93 5.92 -9.02
N GLN A 10 3.63 6.91 -9.58
CA GLN A 10 5.09 6.92 -9.52
C GLN A 10 5.57 7.10 -8.09
N GLU A 11 4.97 8.01 -7.34
CA GLU A 11 5.29 8.23 -5.93
C GLU A 11 4.97 7.01 -5.09
N LEU A 12 3.85 6.35 -5.36
CA LEU A 12 3.49 5.11 -4.68
C LEU A 12 4.54 4.03 -4.91
N ASN A 13 4.95 3.83 -6.16
CA ASN A 13 5.96 2.83 -6.49
C ASN A 13 7.31 3.16 -5.83
N THR A 14 7.67 4.42 -5.75
CA THR A 14 8.88 4.86 -5.05
C THR A 14 8.80 4.52 -3.56
N LEU A 15 7.68 4.81 -2.91
CA LEU A 15 7.48 4.47 -1.51
C LEU A 15 7.57 2.97 -1.26
N LEU A 16 6.89 2.18 -2.09
CA LEU A 16 6.91 0.73 -1.94
C LEU A 16 8.32 0.17 -2.16
N SER A 17 9.09 0.77 -3.04
CA SER A 17 10.48 0.39 -3.26
C SER A 17 11.35 0.71 -2.03
N GLU A 18 11.16 1.86 -1.43
CA GLU A 18 11.89 2.25 -0.21
C GLU A 18 11.62 1.30 0.95
N TYR A 19 10.41 0.77 1.05
CA TYR A 19 10.01 -0.17 2.10
C TYR A 19 10.12 -1.63 1.65
N GLY A 20 10.78 -1.88 0.52
CA GLY A 20 10.83 -3.20 -0.10
C GLY A 20 11.38 -4.30 0.78
N SER A 21 12.34 -3.99 1.67
CA SER A 21 12.91 -4.98 2.57
C SER A 21 11.91 -5.52 3.58
N TYR A 22 10.81 -4.81 3.82
CA TYR A 22 9.76 -5.24 4.74
C TYR A 22 8.60 -5.92 4.02
N ILE A 23 8.51 -5.80 2.70
CA ILE A 23 7.37 -6.30 1.94
C ILE A 23 7.57 -7.78 1.63
N VAL A 24 6.62 -8.60 2.09
CA VAL A 24 6.62 -10.05 1.88
C VAL A 24 5.99 -10.40 0.54
N GLY A 25 4.95 -9.68 0.15
CA GLY A 25 4.26 -9.94 -1.09
C GLY A 25 3.39 -8.76 -1.50
N ARG A 26 3.05 -8.74 -2.78
CA ARG A 26 2.28 -7.65 -3.38
C ARG A 26 1.38 -8.23 -4.46
N MET A 27 0.13 -7.76 -4.51
CA MET A 27 -0.82 -8.16 -5.55
C MET A 27 -1.60 -6.95 -6.02
N GLY A 28 -1.69 -6.77 -7.33
CA GLY A 28 -2.47 -5.71 -7.94
C GLY A 28 -3.65 -6.29 -8.68
N ILE A 29 -4.84 -5.73 -8.47
CA ILE A 29 -6.07 -6.17 -9.12
C ILE A 29 -6.73 -4.96 -9.76
N PRO A 30 -6.77 -4.88 -11.11
CA PRO A 30 -7.54 -3.82 -11.77
C PRO A 30 -9.03 -4.14 -11.66
N TYR A 31 -9.79 -3.20 -11.11
CA TYR A 31 -11.24 -3.34 -11.01
C TYR A 31 -11.90 -2.40 -12.01
N ARG A 32 -12.06 -2.89 -13.23
CA ARG A 32 -12.46 -2.07 -14.38
C ARG A 32 -13.86 -1.51 -14.25
N GLU A 33 -14.79 -2.25 -13.66
CA GLU A 33 -16.17 -1.82 -13.48
C GLU A 33 -16.28 -0.54 -12.66
N LYS A 34 -15.38 -0.35 -11.70
CA LYS A 34 -15.34 0.83 -10.85
C LYS A 34 -14.24 1.80 -11.23
N ASN A 35 -13.50 1.50 -12.28
CA ASN A 35 -12.39 2.32 -12.77
C ASN A 35 -11.37 2.62 -11.68
N VAL A 36 -11.04 1.61 -10.88
CA VAL A 36 -10.04 1.71 -9.82
C VAL A 36 -9.08 0.53 -9.92
N SER A 37 -7.93 0.66 -9.26
CA SER A 37 -7.02 -0.45 -9.04
C SER A 37 -6.91 -0.73 -7.55
N ILE A 38 -6.86 -2.00 -7.21
CA ILE A 38 -6.72 -2.44 -5.82
C ILE A 38 -5.32 -3.03 -5.68
N ILE A 39 -4.54 -2.52 -4.73
CA ILE A 39 -3.20 -3.05 -4.45
C ILE A 39 -3.19 -3.56 -3.03
N SER A 40 -2.86 -4.84 -2.88
CA SER A 40 -2.74 -5.50 -1.60
C SER A 40 -1.26 -5.75 -1.31
N ILE A 41 -0.81 -5.33 -0.15
CA ILE A 41 0.58 -5.47 0.27
C ILE A 41 0.60 -6.29 1.57
N ALA A 42 1.37 -7.37 1.56
CA ALA A 42 1.68 -8.10 2.78
C ALA A 42 3.04 -7.60 3.28
N ILE A 43 3.08 -7.10 4.50
CA ILE A 43 4.25 -6.46 5.05
C ILE A 43 4.54 -7.02 6.45
N ASP A 44 5.81 -7.29 6.71
CA ASP A 44 6.29 -7.72 8.03
C ASP A 44 7.30 -6.69 8.52
N ALA A 45 6.87 -5.85 9.46
CA ALA A 45 7.67 -4.75 9.95
C ALA A 45 7.18 -4.33 11.34
N PRO A 46 8.00 -3.57 12.10
CA PRO A 46 7.53 -2.95 13.33
C PRO A 46 6.33 -2.05 13.05
N ASN A 47 5.45 -1.91 14.05
CA ASN A 47 4.20 -1.15 13.88
C ASN A 47 4.46 0.31 13.48
N ASP A 48 5.52 0.93 13.99
CA ASP A 48 5.85 2.30 13.63
C ASP A 48 6.23 2.44 12.15
N VAL A 49 6.90 1.44 11.59
CA VAL A 49 7.24 1.41 10.16
C VAL A 49 5.98 1.28 9.32
N ILE A 50 5.07 0.38 9.70
CA ILE A 50 3.80 0.17 8.98
C ILE A 50 2.96 1.45 9.03
N SER A 51 2.85 2.07 10.20
CA SER A 51 2.09 3.32 10.37
C SER A 51 2.68 4.45 9.54
N SER A 52 4.01 4.53 9.47
CA SER A 52 4.69 5.55 8.67
C SER A 52 4.39 5.38 7.18
N LEU A 53 4.49 4.16 6.68
CA LEU A 53 4.19 3.88 5.28
C LEU A 53 2.73 4.16 4.96
N SER A 54 1.82 3.67 5.80
CA SER A 54 0.38 3.89 5.62
C SER A 54 0.03 5.38 5.59
N GLY A 55 0.63 6.16 6.49
CA GLY A 55 0.43 7.60 6.53
C GLY A 55 0.93 8.30 5.28
N LYS A 56 2.09 7.91 4.78
CA LYS A 56 2.66 8.48 3.55
C LYS A 56 1.79 8.16 2.33
N ILE A 57 1.29 6.93 2.24
CA ILE A 57 0.39 6.54 1.14
C ILE A 57 -0.91 7.34 1.22
N GLY A 58 -1.48 7.49 2.42
CA GLY A 58 -2.73 8.21 2.60
C GLY A 58 -2.66 9.69 2.25
N MET A 59 -1.45 10.27 2.20
CA MET A 59 -1.25 11.67 1.81
C MET A 59 -1.16 11.85 0.29
N LEU A 60 -1.05 10.79 -0.48
CA LEU A 60 -0.93 10.90 -1.93
C LEU A 60 -2.30 11.08 -2.57
N PRO A 61 -2.46 12.04 -3.52
CA PRO A 61 -3.73 12.27 -4.18
C PRO A 61 -4.20 11.04 -4.97
N GLY A 62 -5.50 10.76 -4.92
CA GLY A 62 -6.10 9.66 -5.66
C GLY A 62 -5.85 8.28 -5.05
N LEU A 63 -5.30 8.21 -3.86
CA LEU A 63 -5.07 6.96 -3.15
C LEU A 63 -5.81 6.96 -1.82
N SER A 64 -6.34 5.80 -1.45
CA SER A 64 -6.82 5.55 -0.10
C SER A 64 -6.25 4.23 0.38
N THR A 65 -6.00 4.12 1.67
CA THR A 65 -5.39 2.92 2.23
C THR A 65 -6.10 2.52 3.51
N LYS A 66 -6.12 1.23 3.75
CA LYS A 66 -6.57 0.67 5.01
C LYS A 66 -5.56 -0.38 5.44
N THR A 67 -5.17 -0.33 6.70
CA THR A 67 -4.17 -1.23 7.24
C THR A 67 -4.81 -2.15 8.26
N VAL A 68 -4.53 -3.43 8.16
CA VAL A 68 -4.96 -4.43 9.13
C VAL A 68 -3.71 -5.03 9.75
N TYR A 69 -3.66 -4.99 11.08
CA TYR A 69 -2.54 -5.54 11.83
C TYR A 69 -2.90 -6.94 12.31
N SER A 70 -1.95 -7.83 12.18
CA SER A 70 -2.12 -9.21 12.64
C SER A 70 -0.85 -9.65 13.35
N LYS A 71 -1.02 -10.39 14.43
CA LYS A 71 0.12 -10.91 15.19
C LYS A 71 0.41 -12.32 14.73
N LEU A 72 1.68 -12.60 14.39
CA LEU A 72 2.08 -13.95 14.01
C LEU A 72 1.98 -14.89 15.21
N PRO A 73 1.58 -16.15 14.97
CA PRO A 73 1.42 -17.12 16.05
C PRO A 73 2.76 -17.71 16.54
N PHE A 74 3.88 -17.21 16.05
CA PHE A 74 5.21 -17.71 16.40
C PHE A 74 6.22 -16.56 16.44
#